data_bd9cee59f03953c6b78788ab40a19b6a
#
_entry.id   bd9cee59f03953c6b78788ab40a19b6a
#
_cell.length_a   1.000
_cell.length_b   1.000
_cell.length_c   1.000
_cell.angle_alpha   90.00
_cell.angle_beta   90.00
_cell.angle_gamma   90.00
#
_symmetry.space_group_name_H-M   'P 1'
#
loop_
_entity.id
_entity.type
_entity.pdbx_description
1 polymer ?
#
loop_
_entity_poly.entity_id
_entity_poly.type
_entity_poly.pdbx_seq_one_letter_code
_entity_poly.pdbx_strand_id
1 'polypeptide(L)'
;MRVVCLIPAAVLSLGLMLLPGLALGQSTLPSQPHLLVKGQASRTVMPDRFGVQVDLAEIDTDTDAARARVAANVSTVLAGLRRHKALDESIRADNLVVAPESRYENGRQVSLGSRVSRTLRAQFTDVRDLQAFLGV
;
A
#
# COMPACT_ATOMS: atom_id res chain seq x y z
N MET A 1 52.35 52.25 39.10
CA MET A 1 51.69 51.46 40.11
C MET A 1 50.67 50.55 39.42
N ARG A 2 50.96 49.26 39.32
CA ARG A 2 50.11 48.27 38.70
C ARG A 2 49.30 47.58 39.80
N VAL A 3 47.98 47.60 39.74
CA VAL A 3 47.11 46.83 40.58
C VAL A 3 46.50 45.73 39.70
N VAL A 4 46.96 44.53 39.92
CA VAL A 4 46.44 43.30 39.31
C VAL A 4 45.32 42.82 40.21
N CYS A 5 44.07 42.83 39.70
CA CYS A 5 42.92 42.26 40.36
C CYS A 5 42.80 40.81 39.93
N LEU A 6 43.24 39.91 40.83
CA LEU A 6 42.96 38.46 40.68
C LEU A 6 41.52 38.19 41.13
N ILE A 7 40.70 37.80 40.19
CA ILE A 7 39.36 37.25 40.44
C ILE A 7 39.50 35.73 40.49
N PRO A 8 39.08 35.04 41.56
CA PRO A 8 39.22 33.58 41.67
C PRO A 8 38.22 32.87 40.75
N ALA A 9 38.75 32.04 39.87
CA ALA A 9 38.03 31.19 38.92
C ALA A 9 37.34 29.97 39.56
N ALA A 10 36.84 30.08 40.80
CA ALA A 10 36.35 28.93 41.57
C ALA A 10 34.82 28.81 41.71
N VAL A 11 34.04 29.65 41.01
CA VAL A 11 32.55 29.65 41.17
C VAL A 11 31.80 29.10 39.95
N LEU A 12 32.50 28.74 38.87
CA LEU A 12 31.81 28.29 37.63
C LEU A 12 31.69 26.77 37.46
N SER A 13 32.15 25.97 38.42
CA SER A 13 32.14 24.50 38.29
C SER A 13 31.08 23.77 39.11
N LEU A 14 30.17 24.47 39.78
CA LEU A 14 29.16 23.84 40.68
C LEU A 14 27.74 23.82 40.12
N GLY A 15 27.54 24.21 38.86
CA GLY A 15 26.20 24.31 38.27
C GLY A 15 25.79 23.16 37.34
N LEU A 16 26.66 22.16 37.08
CA LEU A 16 26.40 21.17 36.02
C LEU A 16 26.13 19.73 36.50
N MET A 17 25.88 19.53 37.79
CA MET A 17 25.72 18.19 38.39
C MET A 17 24.33 17.89 38.95
N LEU A 18 23.28 18.65 38.60
CA LEU A 18 21.91 18.40 39.11
C LEU A 18 20.89 18.39 37.98
N LEU A 19 21.10 17.50 37.01
CA LEU A 19 20.00 17.01 36.19
C LEU A 19 19.78 15.54 36.56
N PRO A 20 18.88 15.24 37.52
CA PRO A 20 18.37 13.89 37.62
C PRO A 20 17.59 13.61 36.33
N GLY A 21 18.12 12.71 35.52
CA GLY A 21 17.41 12.17 34.40
C GLY A 21 16.06 11.63 34.88
N LEU A 22 14.98 12.30 34.55
CA LEU A 22 13.62 11.75 34.63
C LEU A 22 13.53 10.62 33.62
N ALA A 23 14.08 9.45 34.00
CA ALA A 23 13.71 8.20 33.33
C ALA A 23 12.24 7.96 33.69
N LEU A 24 11.34 8.45 32.86
CA LEU A 24 9.95 8.04 32.85
C LEU A 24 9.91 6.60 32.35
N GLY A 25 10.21 5.67 33.23
CA GLY A 25 9.92 4.27 33.05
C GLY A 25 8.41 4.12 32.97
N GLN A 26 7.87 4.08 31.79
CA GLN A 26 6.47 3.71 31.57
C GLN A 26 6.33 2.23 31.88
N SER A 27 6.09 1.88 33.14
CA SER A 27 5.56 0.59 33.48
C SER A 27 4.09 0.58 33.08
N THR A 28 3.80 0.04 31.89
CA THR A 28 2.43 -0.07 31.35
C THR A 28 1.61 -1.14 32.07
N LEU A 29 2.16 -1.80 33.05
CA LEU A 29 1.47 -2.82 33.85
C LEU A 29 0.89 -2.22 35.12
N PRO A 30 -0.38 -2.51 35.45
CA PRO A 30 -0.98 -2.10 36.71
C PRO A 30 -0.15 -2.61 37.89
N SER A 31 0.02 -1.77 38.94
CA SER A 31 0.76 -2.13 40.16
C SER A 31 0.04 -3.16 41.05
N GLN A 32 -1.23 -3.46 40.72
CA GLN A 32 -2.01 -4.48 41.42
C GLN A 32 -1.84 -5.87 40.77
N PRO A 33 -1.95 -6.94 41.54
CA PRO A 33 -1.95 -8.30 41.00
C PRO A 33 -3.04 -8.43 39.90
N HIS A 34 -2.63 -8.81 38.68
CA HIS A 34 -3.54 -8.98 37.56
C HIS A 34 -3.17 -10.23 36.77
N LEU A 35 -4.17 -10.87 36.19
CA LEU A 35 -4.00 -12.02 35.32
C LEU A 35 -4.29 -11.56 33.88
N LEU A 36 -3.26 -11.63 33.00
CA LEU A 36 -3.42 -11.42 31.57
C LEU A 36 -3.61 -12.76 30.88
N VAL A 37 -4.81 -13.02 30.39
CA VAL A 37 -5.13 -14.22 29.62
C VAL A 37 -5.34 -13.86 28.16
N LYS A 38 -4.58 -14.49 27.25
CA LYS A 38 -4.74 -14.36 25.81
C LYS A 38 -5.30 -15.66 25.25
N GLY A 39 -6.53 -15.61 24.74
CA GLY A 39 -7.16 -16.72 24.01
C GLY A 39 -6.97 -16.55 22.50
N GLN A 40 -6.77 -17.65 21.78
CA GLN A 40 -6.80 -17.70 20.31
C GLN A 40 -7.75 -18.82 19.90
N ALA A 41 -8.57 -18.55 18.88
CA ALA A 41 -9.44 -19.53 18.27
C ALA A 41 -9.28 -19.47 16.75
N SER A 42 -9.30 -20.60 16.10
CA SER A 42 -9.32 -20.73 14.64
C SER A 42 -10.47 -21.63 14.20
N ARG A 43 -11.06 -21.29 13.07
CA ARG A 43 -12.11 -22.08 12.44
C ARG A 43 -11.84 -22.21 10.95
N THR A 44 -11.84 -23.41 10.44
CA THR A 44 -11.79 -23.68 9.01
C THR A 44 -13.20 -23.59 8.44
N VAL A 45 -13.39 -22.80 7.40
CA VAL A 45 -14.66 -22.65 6.68
C VAL A 45 -14.43 -22.90 5.19
N MET A 46 -15.44 -23.43 4.51
CA MET A 46 -15.43 -23.53 3.05
C MET A 46 -15.61 -22.13 2.46
N PRO A 47 -14.80 -21.71 1.46
CA PRO A 47 -15.01 -20.45 0.76
C PRO A 47 -16.34 -20.46 0.01
N ASP A 48 -17.08 -19.36 0.12
CA ASP A 48 -18.35 -19.13 -0.59
C ASP A 48 -18.22 -18.01 -1.63
N ARG A 49 -17.04 -17.38 -1.73
CA ARG A 49 -16.73 -16.30 -2.66
C ARG A 49 -15.33 -16.46 -3.22
N PHE A 50 -15.21 -16.30 -4.51
CA PHE A 50 -13.96 -16.41 -5.26
C PHE A 50 -13.71 -15.09 -5.98
N GLY A 51 -12.68 -14.35 -5.56
CA GLY A 51 -12.33 -13.06 -6.14
C GLY A 51 -11.38 -13.19 -7.32
N VAL A 52 -11.57 -12.33 -8.33
CA VAL A 52 -10.61 -12.13 -9.42
C VAL A 52 -10.27 -10.65 -9.53
N GLN A 53 -9.01 -10.36 -9.82
CA GLN A 53 -8.54 -9.06 -10.20
C GLN A 53 -7.90 -9.15 -11.58
N VAL A 54 -8.26 -8.22 -12.46
CA VAL A 54 -7.73 -8.12 -13.82
C VAL A 54 -7.14 -6.74 -13.98
N ASP A 55 -5.83 -6.68 -14.24
CA ASP A 55 -5.10 -5.45 -14.49
C ASP A 55 -4.88 -5.29 -15.99
N LEU A 56 -5.46 -4.24 -16.56
CA LEU A 56 -5.35 -3.90 -17.98
C LEU A 56 -4.43 -2.70 -18.12
N ALA A 57 -3.45 -2.79 -19.02
CA ALA A 57 -2.53 -1.71 -19.29
C ALA A 57 -2.10 -1.70 -20.76
N GLU A 58 -2.03 -0.50 -21.32
CA GLU A 58 -1.53 -0.22 -22.68
C GLU A 58 -0.50 0.91 -22.61
N ILE A 59 0.51 0.80 -23.47
CA ILE A 59 1.55 1.82 -23.59
C ILE A 59 1.55 2.30 -25.03
N ASP A 60 1.46 3.61 -25.21
CA ASP A 60 1.56 4.23 -26.54
C ASP A 60 2.13 5.63 -26.45
N THR A 61 2.75 6.10 -27.51
CA THR A 61 3.14 7.49 -27.68
C THR A 61 1.92 8.39 -27.80
N ASP A 62 0.81 7.87 -28.37
CA ASP A 62 -0.49 8.52 -28.38
C ASP A 62 -1.34 8.04 -27.19
N THR A 63 -1.50 8.94 -26.22
CA THR A 63 -2.28 8.67 -25.00
C THR A 63 -3.75 8.35 -25.28
N ASP A 64 -4.36 8.96 -26.29
CA ASP A 64 -5.76 8.75 -26.60
C ASP A 64 -5.98 7.39 -27.28
N ALA A 65 -5.04 6.96 -28.13
CA ALA A 65 -5.03 5.60 -28.67
C ALA A 65 -4.87 4.54 -27.56
N ALA A 66 -3.99 4.76 -26.59
CA ALA A 66 -3.85 3.87 -25.43
C ALA A 66 -5.15 3.81 -24.60
N ARG A 67 -5.79 4.95 -24.35
CA ARG A 67 -7.10 5.02 -23.65
C ARG A 67 -8.19 4.23 -24.38
N ALA A 68 -8.29 4.40 -25.69
CA ALA A 68 -9.28 3.69 -26.49
C ALA A 68 -9.10 2.17 -26.40
N ARG A 69 -7.85 1.68 -26.47
CA ARG A 69 -7.54 0.25 -26.34
C ARG A 69 -7.88 -0.28 -24.94
N VAL A 70 -7.49 0.43 -23.87
CA VAL A 70 -7.87 0.03 -22.51
C VAL A 70 -9.39 -0.01 -22.36
N ALA A 71 -10.13 0.97 -22.89
CA ALA A 71 -11.59 0.98 -22.82
C ALA A 71 -12.22 -0.22 -23.57
N ALA A 72 -11.71 -0.58 -24.73
CA ALA A 72 -12.15 -1.76 -25.48
C ALA A 72 -11.89 -3.05 -24.71
N ASN A 73 -10.68 -3.20 -24.14
CA ASN A 73 -10.30 -4.35 -23.31
C ASN A 73 -11.18 -4.46 -22.05
N VAL A 74 -11.47 -3.34 -21.38
CA VAL A 74 -12.40 -3.28 -20.25
C VAL A 74 -13.79 -3.79 -20.64
N SER A 75 -14.32 -3.35 -21.78
CA SER A 75 -15.64 -3.80 -22.27
C SER A 75 -15.66 -5.31 -22.52
N THR A 76 -14.59 -5.86 -23.09
CA THR A 76 -14.46 -7.29 -23.37
C THR A 76 -14.43 -8.10 -22.06
N VAL A 77 -13.63 -7.65 -21.08
CA VAL A 77 -13.55 -8.31 -19.77
C VAL A 77 -14.89 -8.25 -19.03
N LEU A 78 -15.58 -7.10 -19.04
CA LEU A 78 -16.90 -6.96 -18.41
C LEU A 78 -17.94 -7.90 -19.05
N ALA A 79 -17.93 -8.02 -20.37
CA ALA A 79 -18.80 -8.97 -21.07
C ALA A 79 -18.47 -10.42 -20.69
N GLY A 80 -17.18 -10.76 -20.55
CA GLY A 80 -16.72 -12.06 -20.08
C GLY A 80 -17.18 -12.37 -18.66
N LEU A 81 -17.00 -11.43 -17.72
CA LEU A 81 -17.43 -11.56 -16.34
C LEU A 81 -18.93 -11.88 -16.23
N ARG A 82 -19.77 -11.14 -16.96
CA ARG A 82 -21.23 -11.36 -16.98
C ARG A 82 -21.59 -12.70 -17.60
N ARG A 83 -20.93 -13.08 -18.71
CA ARG A 83 -21.15 -14.38 -19.36
C ARG A 83 -20.89 -15.55 -18.42
N HIS A 84 -19.87 -15.44 -17.58
CA HIS A 84 -19.46 -16.47 -16.62
C HIS A 84 -20.06 -16.27 -15.23
N LYS A 85 -21.15 -15.52 -15.10
CA LYS A 85 -21.96 -15.34 -13.90
C LYS A 85 -21.21 -14.74 -12.71
N ALA A 86 -20.27 -13.83 -12.97
CA ALA A 86 -19.74 -12.99 -11.89
C ALA A 86 -20.90 -12.20 -11.25
N LEU A 87 -20.82 -11.97 -9.95
CA LEU A 87 -21.83 -11.21 -9.21
C LEU A 87 -21.80 -9.74 -9.65
N ASP A 88 -22.86 -9.26 -10.27
CA ASP A 88 -22.93 -7.89 -10.80
C ASP A 88 -22.66 -6.83 -9.73
N GLU A 89 -23.16 -7.03 -8.50
CA GLU A 89 -22.93 -6.13 -7.37
C GLU A 89 -21.47 -6.11 -6.90
N SER A 90 -20.68 -7.11 -7.27
CA SER A 90 -19.25 -7.20 -6.90
C SER A 90 -18.33 -6.57 -7.94
N ILE A 91 -18.81 -6.34 -9.16
CA ILE A 91 -18.00 -5.82 -10.24
C ILE A 91 -17.62 -4.37 -9.93
N ARG A 92 -16.33 -4.11 -9.83
CA ARG A 92 -15.75 -2.78 -9.59
C ARG A 92 -14.68 -2.51 -10.63
N ALA A 93 -14.67 -1.29 -11.14
CA ALA A 93 -13.62 -0.78 -12.00
C ALA A 93 -12.98 0.42 -11.29
N ASP A 94 -11.68 0.36 -11.08
CA ASP A 94 -10.93 1.47 -10.50
C ASP A 94 -10.83 2.65 -11.48
N ASN A 95 -10.33 3.78 -11.03
CA ASN A 95 -10.07 4.92 -11.89
C ASN A 95 -9.04 4.57 -12.96
N LEU A 96 -9.18 5.22 -14.13
CA LEU A 96 -8.16 5.15 -15.16
C LEU A 96 -6.93 5.92 -14.71
N VAL A 97 -5.78 5.26 -14.75
CA VAL A 97 -4.48 5.86 -14.39
C VAL A 97 -3.67 6.08 -15.66
N VAL A 98 -3.13 7.28 -15.82
CA VAL A 98 -2.23 7.64 -16.92
C VAL A 98 -0.91 8.10 -16.31
N ALA A 99 0.19 7.47 -16.71
CA ALA A 99 1.53 7.77 -16.24
C ALA A 99 2.53 7.76 -17.41
N PRO A 100 3.59 8.58 -17.36
CA PRO A 100 4.67 8.48 -18.34
C PRO A 100 5.40 7.14 -18.17
N GLU A 101 5.73 6.51 -19.29
CA GLU A 101 6.49 5.27 -19.32
C GLU A 101 7.83 5.49 -20.01
N SER A 102 8.91 4.97 -19.41
CA SER A 102 10.24 5.08 -19.97
C SER A 102 11.06 3.84 -19.65
N ARG A 103 12.04 3.54 -20.50
CA ARG A 103 12.98 2.45 -20.33
C ARG A 103 14.40 2.96 -20.34
N TYR A 104 15.28 2.32 -19.57
CA TYR A 104 16.71 2.55 -19.65
C TYR A 104 17.33 1.65 -20.71
N GLU A 105 17.92 2.25 -21.74
CA GLU A 105 18.65 1.56 -22.81
C GLU A 105 20.04 2.21 -22.97
N ASN A 106 21.08 1.40 -22.89
CA ASN A 106 22.50 1.85 -23.06
C ASN A 106 22.84 3.08 -22.18
N GLY A 107 22.36 3.10 -20.93
CA GLY A 107 22.61 4.21 -19.99
C GLY A 107 21.81 5.48 -20.25
N ARG A 108 20.84 5.45 -21.18
CA ARG A 108 19.94 6.58 -21.48
C ARG A 108 18.50 6.21 -21.17
N GLN A 109 17.76 7.17 -20.67
CA GLN A 109 16.32 7.03 -20.51
C GLN A 109 15.62 7.33 -21.84
N VAL A 110 14.89 6.34 -22.36
CA VAL A 110 14.11 6.44 -23.59
C VAL A 110 12.64 6.47 -23.19
N SER A 111 11.91 7.50 -23.63
CA SER A 111 10.46 7.59 -23.41
C SER A 111 9.75 6.58 -24.32
N LEU A 112 8.82 5.83 -23.72
CA LEU A 112 7.92 4.90 -24.43
C LEU A 112 6.53 5.50 -24.67
N GLY A 113 6.30 6.72 -24.18
CA GLY A 113 5.00 7.39 -24.24
C GLY A 113 4.27 7.35 -22.90
N SER A 114 2.98 7.13 -22.95
CA SER A 114 2.11 7.05 -21.78
C SER A 114 1.61 5.63 -21.56
N ARG A 115 1.74 5.16 -20.31
CA ARG A 115 1.05 3.95 -19.84
C ARG A 115 -0.33 4.36 -19.36
N VAL A 116 -1.36 3.74 -19.92
CA VAL A 116 -2.74 3.87 -19.46
C VAL A 116 -3.15 2.54 -18.85
N SER A 117 -3.64 2.56 -17.60
CA SER A 117 -4.00 1.33 -16.90
C SER A 117 -5.32 1.47 -16.15
N ARG A 118 -6.00 0.33 -15.96
CA ARG A 118 -7.22 0.20 -15.18
C ARG A 118 -7.34 -1.19 -14.58
N THR A 119 -7.71 -1.26 -13.32
CA THR A 119 -7.96 -2.51 -12.60
C THR A 119 -9.46 -2.78 -12.52
N LEU A 120 -9.83 -4.03 -12.77
CA LEU A 120 -11.19 -4.54 -12.56
C LEU A 120 -11.15 -5.59 -11.45
N ARG A 121 -12.18 -5.61 -10.61
CA ARG A 121 -12.38 -6.64 -9.60
C ARG A 121 -13.78 -7.19 -9.72
N ALA A 122 -13.92 -8.50 -9.52
CA ALA A 122 -15.20 -9.17 -9.48
C ALA A 122 -15.13 -10.40 -8.55
N GLN A 123 -16.29 -10.90 -8.15
CA GLN A 123 -16.42 -12.11 -7.36
C GLN A 123 -17.37 -13.10 -8.02
N PHE A 124 -17.11 -14.38 -7.79
CA PHE A 124 -17.93 -15.51 -8.21
C PHE A 124 -18.40 -16.29 -6.99
N THR A 125 -19.55 -16.93 -7.08
CA THR A 125 -20.04 -17.86 -6.05
C THR A 125 -19.61 -19.31 -6.29
N ASP A 126 -19.26 -19.64 -7.54
CA ASP A 126 -18.78 -20.98 -7.93
C ASP A 126 -17.37 -20.87 -8.53
N VAL A 127 -16.48 -21.72 -8.05
CA VAL A 127 -15.12 -21.81 -8.58
C VAL A 127 -15.08 -22.26 -10.03
N ARG A 128 -16.05 -23.04 -10.49
CA ARG A 128 -16.15 -23.50 -11.89
C ARG A 128 -16.43 -22.35 -12.84
N ASP A 129 -17.30 -21.41 -12.45
CA ASP A 129 -17.59 -20.23 -13.24
C ASP A 129 -16.35 -19.33 -13.38
N LEU A 130 -15.56 -19.21 -12.27
CA LEU A 130 -14.27 -18.51 -12.30
C LEU A 130 -13.26 -19.24 -13.21
N GLN A 131 -13.15 -20.58 -13.13
CA GLN A 131 -12.24 -21.35 -13.97
C GLN A 131 -12.62 -21.20 -15.46
N ALA A 132 -13.93 -21.27 -15.78
CA ALA A 132 -14.41 -21.06 -17.12
C ALA A 132 -14.11 -19.63 -17.66
N PHE A 133 -14.15 -18.62 -16.80
CA PHE A 133 -13.74 -17.26 -17.15
C PHE A 133 -12.23 -17.17 -17.44
N LEU A 134 -11.41 -17.87 -16.67
CA LEU A 134 -9.95 -17.88 -16.85
C LEU A 134 -9.49 -18.78 -18.02
N GLY A 135 -10.37 -19.61 -18.56
CA GLY A 135 -10.06 -20.54 -19.64
C GLY A 135 -9.28 -21.78 -19.18
N VAL A 136 -9.44 -22.20 -17.91
CA VAL A 136 -8.79 -23.38 -17.28
C VAL A 136 -9.82 -24.43 -16.87
#